data_f43730375d2be8144a5af2d824ff37c3
#
_entry.id   f43730375d2be8144a5af2d824ff37c3
#
_cell.length_a   1.000
_cell.length_b   1.000
_cell.length_c   1.000
_cell.angle_alpha   90.00
_cell.angle_beta   90.00
_cell.angle_gamma   90.00
#
_symmetry.space_group_name_H-M   'P 1'
#
loop_
_entity.id
_entity.type
_entity.pdbx_description
1 polymer ?
#
loop_
_entity_poly.entity_id
_entity_poly.type
_entity_poly.pdbx_seq_one_letter_code
_entity_poly.pdbx_strand_id
1 'polypeptide(L)'
;MGDSGTALVEIDKSALFQQANSECLSRTPGGAATNLKLWTWSGWIQRASLNSGGYSNIYCGFEGASGDRWGFLEMGGSTGDNLSFIMTDGSEGNIRTSAVQRDTNAFSHYVIRYDTAQAVASDRIKIWINGVLQTAFGSAVYPALNRDGGVNDTTIQRQGGNQTGGQTFDGYMAYTAMCDGQSYSASDFGEFDETGLYWTSKSSTAIQALTFGNNGWFSTFDSSVTADDSANSNTWTDVNTVTLSPTNSGCLLSPINILPLGSATLSQGNLNAIGTSFKGNQGSLYSPAGGKWGIKFTSNTTCAGSTDLSFGLASANTKVWNSSYEPWDIGMYIRGYNGAVIINTTTVHAPSDNVAATDYFEFLWDEDDGDITILKNGSAYYSGSSVVTTGQSFTPFIASSNSASMNLNSGPDGYSPSDSDYKIINTTNIAANTTRTAADTTKYFDTILYEGNGGGQ
;
A
#
# COMPACT_ATOMS: atom_id res chain seq x y z
N MET A 1 11.90 -10.49 -35.81
CA MET A 1 11.58 -9.09 -35.53
C MET A 1 11.28 -9.07 -34.06
N GLY A 2 12.14 -8.44 -33.26
CA GLY A 2 11.97 -8.39 -31.83
C GLY A 2 10.77 -7.51 -31.50
N ASP A 3 9.87 -8.06 -30.73
CA ASP A 3 8.76 -7.35 -30.12
C ASP A 3 9.37 -6.31 -29.17
N SER A 4 9.29 -5.04 -29.55
CA SER A 4 9.62 -3.94 -28.65
C SER A 4 8.38 -3.66 -27.81
N GLY A 5 8.03 -4.59 -26.92
CA GLY A 5 7.00 -4.36 -25.95
C GLY A 5 7.27 -3.02 -25.25
N THR A 6 6.28 -2.13 -25.25
CA THR A 6 6.39 -0.88 -24.51
C THR A 6 6.60 -1.22 -23.06
N ALA A 7 7.75 -0.85 -22.49
CA ALA A 7 8.03 -1.10 -21.09
C ALA A 7 6.90 -0.48 -20.25
N LEU A 8 6.33 -1.25 -19.34
CA LEU A 8 5.34 -0.74 -18.40
C LEU A 8 5.91 0.48 -17.69
N VAL A 9 5.13 1.53 -17.60
CA VAL A 9 5.53 2.73 -16.84
C VAL A 9 5.51 2.37 -15.37
N GLU A 10 6.68 2.34 -14.76
CA GLU A 10 6.85 2.12 -13.34
C GLU A 10 6.83 3.47 -12.61
N ILE A 11 6.04 3.56 -11.54
CA ILE A 11 6.07 4.71 -10.64
C ILE A 11 7.10 4.38 -9.57
N ASP A 12 8.21 5.10 -9.51
CA ASP A 12 9.35 4.78 -8.64
C ASP A 12 9.16 5.21 -7.20
N LYS A 13 8.38 6.25 -6.96
CA LYS A 13 8.23 6.88 -5.65
C LYS A 13 6.79 7.14 -5.26
N SER A 14 6.58 7.15 -3.95
CA SER A 14 5.33 7.50 -3.29
C SER A 14 5.60 8.33 -2.03
N ALA A 15 4.55 8.89 -1.46
CA ALA A 15 4.55 9.47 -0.13
C ALA A 15 3.85 8.54 0.84
N LEU A 16 4.48 8.20 1.96
CA LEU A 16 3.91 7.47 3.07
C LEU A 16 3.28 8.42 4.06
N PHE A 17 2.00 8.23 4.32
CA PHE A 17 1.20 8.93 5.33
C PHE A 17 0.89 7.98 6.48
N GLN A 18 1.17 8.41 7.69
CA GLN A 18 0.92 7.63 8.89
C GLN A 18 -0.18 8.28 9.74
N GLN A 19 -1.32 7.62 9.83
CA GLN A 19 -2.47 8.11 10.59
C GLN A 19 -2.12 8.35 12.08
N ALA A 20 -1.30 7.46 12.66
CA ALA A 20 -0.89 7.56 14.06
C ALA A 20 -0.16 8.87 14.40
N ASN A 21 0.51 9.46 13.40
CA ASN A 21 1.24 10.72 13.53
C ASN A 21 0.42 11.93 13.05
N SER A 22 -0.80 11.71 12.53
CA SER A 22 -1.62 12.75 11.91
C SER A 22 -0.90 13.46 10.75
N GLU A 23 -0.22 12.70 9.91
CA GLU A 23 0.56 13.21 8.78
C GLU A 23 -0.36 13.62 7.63
N CYS A 24 -0.09 14.78 7.05
CA CYS A 24 -0.77 15.25 5.85
C CYS A 24 0.05 16.31 5.12
N LEU A 25 -0.27 16.54 3.85
CA LEU A 25 0.23 17.70 3.10
C LEU A 25 -0.86 18.74 3.04
N SER A 26 -0.51 20.01 3.27
CA SER A 26 -1.45 21.14 3.34
C SER A 26 -1.03 22.29 2.45
N ARG A 27 -2.00 22.93 1.81
CA ARG A 27 -1.78 24.18 1.05
C ARG A 27 -3.04 25.05 1.06
N THR A 28 -2.85 26.33 0.81
CA THR A 28 -3.95 27.25 0.49
C THR A 28 -3.61 27.92 -0.85
N PRO A 29 -4.44 27.74 -1.88
CA PRO A 29 -4.21 28.38 -3.18
C PRO A 29 -4.14 29.89 -3.06
N GLY A 30 -3.17 30.51 -3.78
CA GLY A 30 -2.95 31.95 -3.72
C GLY A 30 -3.87 32.77 -4.62
N GLY A 31 -4.72 32.15 -5.45
CA GLY A 31 -5.57 32.81 -6.42
C GLY A 31 -6.86 32.04 -6.72
N ALA A 32 -7.77 32.69 -7.44
CA ALA A 32 -9.04 32.09 -7.82
C ALA A 32 -8.83 30.85 -8.70
N ALA A 33 -9.69 29.85 -8.53
CA ALA A 33 -9.75 28.68 -9.41
C ALA A 33 -10.04 29.09 -10.87
N THR A 34 -9.56 28.28 -11.79
CA THR A 34 -9.92 28.41 -13.21
C THR A 34 -11.42 28.23 -13.40
N ASN A 35 -11.99 27.21 -12.76
CA ASN A 35 -13.44 26.97 -12.80
C ASN A 35 -13.90 26.13 -11.59
N LEU A 36 -14.68 26.71 -10.71
CA LEU A 36 -15.23 26.02 -9.53
C LEU A 36 -16.24 24.89 -9.86
N LYS A 37 -16.77 24.87 -11.09
CA LYS A 37 -17.76 23.88 -11.54
C LYS A 37 -17.12 22.68 -12.22
N LEU A 38 -15.82 22.72 -12.41
CA LEU A 38 -15.09 21.74 -13.22
C LEU A 38 -13.71 21.49 -12.67
N TRP A 39 -13.43 20.23 -12.35
CA TRP A 39 -12.09 19.75 -11.99
C TRP A 39 -12.01 18.23 -12.11
N THR A 40 -10.78 17.73 -12.17
CA THR A 40 -10.49 16.30 -12.11
C THR A 40 -9.37 16.05 -11.12
N TRP A 41 -9.57 15.13 -10.18
CA TRP A 41 -8.54 14.60 -9.28
C TRP A 41 -8.17 13.18 -9.72
N SER A 42 -6.88 12.85 -9.61
CA SER A 42 -6.32 11.53 -9.91
C SER A 42 -5.27 11.16 -8.88
N GLY A 43 -5.15 9.87 -8.53
CA GLY A 43 -4.07 9.39 -7.67
C GLY A 43 -4.00 7.87 -7.57
N TRP A 44 -2.79 7.38 -7.41
CA TRP A 44 -2.51 5.98 -7.08
C TRP A 44 -2.40 5.86 -5.56
N ILE A 45 -3.21 4.99 -4.98
CA ILE A 45 -3.37 4.86 -3.53
C ILE A 45 -3.20 3.41 -3.13
N GLN A 46 -2.35 3.17 -2.13
CA GLN A 46 -2.26 1.90 -1.43
C GLN A 46 -2.55 2.12 0.05
N ARG A 47 -3.55 1.44 0.58
CA ARG A 47 -3.91 1.54 2.00
C ARG A 47 -2.98 0.68 2.85
N ALA A 48 -2.56 1.18 4.01
CA ALA A 48 -1.87 0.38 5.02
C ALA A 48 -2.84 -0.21 6.04
N SER A 49 -3.97 0.45 6.29
CA SER A 49 -4.98 -0.03 7.24
C SER A 49 -6.39 -0.04 6.65
N LEU A 50 -7.24 -0.91 7.19
CA LEU A 50 -8.67 -0.96 6.90
C LEU A 50 -9.44 -0.32 8.05
N ASN A 51 -10.19 0.71 7.76
CA ASN A 51 -10.94 1.48 8.77
C ASN A 51 -12.37 0.96 8.90
N SER A 52 -12.60 0.04 9.82
CA SER A 52 -13.93 -0.49 10.14
C SER A 52 -14.75 0.44 11.05
N GLY A 53 -14.90 1.70 10.71
CA GLY A 53 -15.71 2.64 11.51
C GLY A 53 -15.16 4.07 11.61
N GLY A 54 -13.98 4.32 11.06
CA GLY A 54 -13.39 5.65 10.90
C GLY A 54 -13.32 6.08 9.44
N TYR A 55 -13.19 7.38 9.21
CA TYR A 55 -12.93 7.95 7.88
C TYR A 55 -11.44 8.11 7.67
N SER A 56 -10.97 7.87 6.44
CA SER A 56 -9.61 8.06 6.00
C SER A 56 -9.63 8.99 4.79
N ASN A 57 -9.27 10.25 5.02
CA ASN A 57 -9.36 11.25 3.97
C ASN A 57 -8.12 11.22 3.08
N ILE A 58 -8.35 10.96 1.78
CA ILE A 58 -7.30 10.97 0.76
C ILE A 58 -7.01 12.40 0.32
N TYR A 59 -8.07 13.17 0.03
CA TYR A 59 -7.96 14.56 -0.40
C TYR A 59 -9.16 15.37 0.05
N CYS A 60 -8.94 16.61 0.46
CA CYS A 60 -10.03 17.54 0.77
C CYS A 60 -9.72 18.96 0.29
N GLY A 61 -10.80 19.70 0.01
CA GLY A 61 -10.81 21.15 -0.10
C GLY A 61 -11.93 21.71 0.79
N PHE A 62 -11.68 22.78 1.54
CA PHE A 62 -12.60 23.26 2.56
C PHE A 62 -12.66 24.79 2.66
N GLU A 63 -13.84 25.38 2.54
CA GLU A 63 -14.11 26.80 2.64
C GLU A 63 -14.63 27.18 4.05
N GLY A 64 -13.73 27.30 5.03
CA GLY A 64 -14.02 27.92 6.34
C GLY A 64 -15.21 27.36 7.16
N ALA A 65 -15.37 27.84 8.39
CA ALA A 65 -16.35 27.32 9.36
C ALA A 65 -17.84 27.65 9.05
N SER A 66 -18.11 28.46 8.06
CA SER A 66 -19.47 28.83 7.62
C SER A 66 -19.69 28.55 6.14
N GLY A 67 -18.72 27.90 5.48
CA GLY A 67 -18.76 27.69 4.05
C GLY A 67 -19.61 26.51 3.64
N ASP A 68 -20.50 26.74 2.74
CA ASP A 68 -21.37 25.72 2.16
C ASP A 68 -20.66 24.91 1.08
N ARG A 69 -19.33 25.09 0.89
CA ARG A 69 -18.56 24.48 -0.19
C ARG A 69 -17.31 23.79 0.32
N TRP A 70 -17.40 22.48 0.47
CA TRP A 70 -16.27 21.62 0.77
C TRP A 70 -16.48 20.25 0.12
N GLY A 71 -15.41 19.54 -0.08
CA GLY A 71 -15.46 18.20 -0.63
C GLY A 71 -14.35 17.33 -0.07
N PHE A 72 -14.70 16.09 0.23
CA PHE A 72 -13.79 15.06 0.69
C PHE A 72 -13.81 13.87 -0.26
N LEU A 73 -12.62 13.41 -0.61
CA LEU A 73 -12.42 12.08 -1.14
C LEU A 73 -11.89 11.21 -0.01
N GLU A 74 -12.65 10.20 0.35
CA GLU A 74 -12.37 9.40 1.54
C GLU A 74 -12.68 7.92 1.33
N MET A 75 -12.08 7.08 2.17
CA MET A 75 -12.40 5.66 2.30
C MET A 75 -12.80 5.35 3.73
N GLY A 76 -13.67 4.36 3.92
CA GLY A 76 -14.11 3.93 5.24
C GLY A 76 -15.41 4.59 5.69
N GLY A 77 -15.56 4.77 7.00
CA GLY A 77 -16.78 5.25 7.64
C GLY A 77 -17.68 4.13 8.14
N SER A 78 -18.87 4.49 8.64
CA SER A 78 -19.81 3.56 9.29
C SER A 78 -20.35 2.44 8.38
N THR A 79 -20.09 2.49 7.08
CA THR A 79 -20.60 1.54 6.07
C THR A 79 -19.53 0.67 5.45
N GLY A 80 -18.27 0.74 5.90
CA GLY A 80 -17.16 -0.09 5.42
C GLY A 80 -16.14 0.66 4.57
N ASP A 81 -15.32 -0.09 3.81
CA ASP A 81 -14.17 0.42 3.07
C ASP A 81 -14.52 0.88 1.64
N ASN A 82 -15.63 1.56 1.46
CA ASN A 82 -16.06 2.11 0.17
C ASN A 82 -15.30 3.40 -0.14
N LEU A 83 -15.08 3.66 -1.43
CA LEU A 83 -14.64 4.99 -1.88
C LEU A 83 -15.84 5.94 -1.90
N SER A 84 -15.69 7.10 -1.29
CA SER A 84 -16.74 8.13 -1.21
C SER A 84 -16.18 9.48 -1.64
N PHE A 85 -16.98 10.23 -2.39
CA PHE A 85 -16.80 11.66 -2.57
C PHE A 85 -18.03 12.38 -2.01
N ILE A 86 -17.81 13.21 -0.99
CA ILE A 86 -18.86 13.86 -0.21
C ILE A 86 -18.68 15.37 -0.29
N MET A 87 -19.76 16.10 -0.54
CA MET A 87 -19.80 17.56 -0.51
C MET A 87 -20.86 18.03 0.48
N THR A 88 -20.51 19.07 1.24
CA THR A 88 -21.44 19.79 2.13
C THR A 88 -22.30 18.82 2.95
N ASP A 89 -21.68 18.11 3.90
CA ASP A 89 -22.30 17.09 4.77
C ASP A 89 -23.12 15.98 4.05
N GLY A 90 -22.94 15.83 2.74
CA GLY A 90 -23.66 14.87 1.92
C GLY A 90 -24.97 15.39 1.33
N SER A 91 -25.40 16.61 1.66
CA SER A 91 -26.65 17.18 1.15
C SER A 91 -26.54 17.67 -0.29
N GLU A 92 -25.36 18.11 -0.73
CA GLU A 92 -25.12 18.64 -2.06
C GLU A 92 -24.35 17.70 -3.00
N GLY A 93 -23.84 16.59 -2.46
CA GLY A 93 -23.17 15.54 -3.21
C GLY A 93 -22.71 14.42 -2.28
N ASN A 94 -23.10 13.20 -2.58
CA ASN A 94 -22.65 12.02 -1.84
C ASN A 94 -22.65 10.83 -2.80
N ILE A 95 -21.51 10.59 -3.41
CA ILE A 95 -21.32 9.44 -4.29
C ILE A 95 -20.43 8.45 -3.55
N ARG A 96 -20.97 7.28 -3.25
CA ARG A 96 -20.27 6.19 -2.59
C ARG A 96 -20.35 4.94 -3.45
N THR A 97 -19.22 4.34 -3.75
CA THR A 97 -19.17 3.08 -4.52
C THR A 97 -19.84 1.94 -3.74
N SER A 98 -20.47 1.00 -4.44
CA SER A 98 -20.91 -0.26 -3.82
C SER A 98 -19.72 -1.19 -3.55
N ALA A 99 -18.72 -1.14 -4.42
CA ALA A 99 -17.49 -1.91 -4.25
C ALA A 99 -16.66 -1.38 -3.08
N VAL A 100 -16.16 -2.28 -2.26
CA VAL A 100 -15.25 -1.98 -1.14
C VAL A 100 -13.80 -2.07 -1.59
N GLN A 101 -12.95 -1.20 -1.04
CA GLN A 101 -11.54 -1.08 -1.38
C GLN A 101 -10.69 -1.67 -0.24
N ARG A 102 -10.52 -2.99 -0.22
CA ARG A 102 -9.86 -3.72 0.87
C ARG A 102 -8.49 -4.29 0.53
N ASP A 103 -7.99 -4.05 -0.67
CA ASP A 103 -6.63 -4.44 -1.01
C ASP A 103 -5.64 -3.49 -0.35
N THR A 104 -4.83 -4.03 0.57
CA THR A 104 -3.75 -3.31 1.26
C THR A 104 -2.38 -3.65 0.67
N ASN A 105 -2.32 -4.50 -0.34
CA ASN A 105 -1.08 -5.05 -0.86
C ASN A 105 -0.68 -4.45 -2.21
N ALA A 106 -1.59 -3.71 -2.85
CA ALA A 106 -1.34 -3.11 -4.15
C ALA A 106 -1.89 -1.69 -4.24
N PHE A 107 -1.24 -0.89 -5.08
CA PHE A 107 -1.78 0.40 -5.49
C PHE A 107 -2.99 0.21 -6.39
N SER A 108 -4.02 1.01 -6.15
CA SER A 108 -5.15 1.19 -7.06
C SER A 108 -5.22 2.63 -7.51
N HIS A 109 -5.58 2.82 -8.77
CA HIS A 109 -5.73 4.14 -9.36
C HIS A 109 -7.17 4.62 -9.24
N TYR A 110 -7.35 5.82 -8.70
CA TYR A 110 -8.65 6.47 -8.53
C TYR A 110 -8.68 7.77 -9.30
N VAL A 111 -9.74 7.98 -10.06
CA VAL A 111 -10.00 9.26 -10.76
C VAL A 111 -11.41 9.71 -10.43
N ILE A 112 -11.54 10.98 -10.03
CA ILE A 112 -12.82 11.63 -9.79
C ILE A 112 -12.91 12.88 -10.65
N ARG A 113 -13.94 12.95 -11.48
CA ARG A 113 -14.29 14.13 -12.25
C ARG A 113 -15.53 14.78 -11.67
N TYR A 114 -15.45 16.06 -11.44
CA TYR A 114 -16.56 16.94 -11.07
C TYR A 114 -16.82 17.88 -12.24
N ASP A 115 -18.05 17.90 -12.77
CA ASP A 115 -18.46 18.74 -13.91
C ASP A 115 -19.95 19.04 -13.78
N THR A 116 -20.31 20.06 -13.03
CA THR A 116 -21.71 20.40 -12.76
C THR A 116 -22.43 21.09 -13.92
N ALA A 117 -21.74 21.43 -15.01
CA ALA A 117 -22.37 21.95 -16.21
C ALA A 117 -23.11 20.86 -17.02
N GLN A 118 -22.94 19.59 -16.65
CA GLN A 118 -23.63 18.48 -17.31
C GLN A 118 -25.14 18.49 -17.04
N ALA A 119 -25.95 18.40 -18.10
CA ALA A 119 -27.40 18.39 -18.00
C ALA A 119 -27.93 17.19 -17.21
N VAL A 120 -27.35 16.02 -17.44
CA VAL A 120 -27.71 14.78 -16.73
C VAL A 120 -27.00 14.76 -15.39
N ALA A 121 -27.76 14.58 -14.31
CA ALA A 121 -27.21 14.62 -12.94
C ALA A 121 -26.09 13.59 -12.72
N SER A 122 -26.28 12.35 -13.20
CA SER A 122 -25.28 11.28 -13.08
C SER A 122 -23.99 11.53 -13.87
N ASP A 123 -23.95 12.54 -14.74
CA ASP A 123 -22.73 12.93 -15.45
C ASP A 123 -21.93 14.01 -14.75
N ARG A 124 -22.47 14.61 -13.67
CA ARG A 124 -21.81 15.68 -12.92
C ARG A 124 -20.67 15.19 -12.03
N ILE A 125 -20.74 13.94 -11.58
CA ILE A 125 -19.65 13.27 -10.87
C ILE A 125 -19.42 11.92 -11.52
N LYS A 126 -18.19 11.63 -11.90
CA LYS A 126 -17.76 10.33 -12.40
C LYS A 126 -16.58 9.83 -11.57
N ILE A 127 -16.59 8.56 -11.25
CA ILE A 127 -15.51 7.88 -10.51
C ILE A 127 -15.02 6.72 -11.37
N TRP A 128 -13.72 6.61 -11.52
CA TRP A 128 -13.05 5.45 -12.11
C TRP A 128 -12.14 4.79 -11.08
N ILE A 129 -12.09 3.48 -11.10
CA ILE A 129 -11.15 2.66 -10.32
C ILE A 129 -10.40 1.77 -11.30
N ASN A 130 -9.07 1.88 -11.33
CA ASN A 130 -8.20 1.15 -12.26
C ASN A 130 -8.71 1.22 -13.73
N GLY A 131 -9.02 2.43 -14.19
CA GLY A 131 -9.51 2.70 -15.53
C GLY A 131 -11.00 2.40 -15.76
N VAL A 132 -11.67 1.69 -14.86
CA VAL A 132 -13.06 1.25 -15.02
C VAL A 132 -14.04 2.25 -14.41
N LEU A 133 -14.94 2.80 -15.23
CA LEU A 133 -16.00 3.71 -14.78
C LEU A 133 -16.95 2.97 -13.81
N GLN A 134 -17.14 3.54 -12.62
CA GLN A 134 -18.06 3.01 -11.64
C GLN A 134 -19.50 3.42 -11.96
N THR A 135 -20.41 2.46 -11.93
CA THR A 135 -21.84 2.64 -12.20
C THR A 135 -22.74 2.15 -11.07
N ALA A 136 -22.20 1.37 -10.15
CA ALA A 136 -22.91 0.85 -8.98
C ALA A 136 -22.52 1.65 -7.73
N PHE A 137 -23.51 2.29 -7.11
CA PHE A 137 -23.31 3.16 -5.94
C PHE A 137 -24.24 2.74 -4.79
N GLY A 138 -23.69 2.74 -3.58
CA GLY A 138 -24.46 2.61 -2.33
C GLY A 138 -25.14 3.92 -1.93
N SER A 139 -24.60 5.07 -2.40
CA SER A 139 -25.24 6.40 -2.34
C SER A 139 -24.92 7.14 -3.63
N ALA A 140 -25.91 7.87 -4.17
CA ALA A 140 -25.78 8.59 -5.44
C ALA A 140 -26.58 9.92 -5.39
N VAL A 141 -26.16 10.82 -4.50
CA VAL A 141 -26.67 12.20 -4.45
C VAL A 141 -25.76 13.07 -5.31
N TYR A 142 -26.28 13.60 -6.39
CA TYR A 142 -25.52 14.44 -7.32
C TYR A 142 -25.76 15.93 -7.06
N PRO A 143 -24.73 16.79 -7.27
CA PRO A 143 -24.89 18.24 -7.11
C PRO A 143 -25.90 18.84 -8.08
N ALA A 144 -26.44 20.01 -7.76
CA ALA A 144 -27.30 20.76 -8.65
C ALA A 144 -26.54 21.17 -9.94
N LEU A 145 -27.29 21.46 -11.00
CA LEU A 145 -26.73 22.00 -12.26
C LEU A 145 -26.02 23.32 -11.97
N ASN A 146 -24.81 23.49 -12.50
CA ASN A 146 -23.96 24.67 -12.31
C ASN A 146 -23.57 24.96 -10.85
N ARG A 147 -23.62 23.97 -9.96
CA ARG A 147 -23.14 24.12 -8.57
C ARG A 147 -21.63 24.32 -8.55
N ASP A 148 -21.17 25.39 -7.91
CA ASP A 148 -19.75 25.60 -7.62
C ASP A 148 -19.28 24.60 -6.56
N GLY A 149 -18.11 24.00 -6.77
CA GLY A 149 -17.43 23.16 -5.77
C GLY A 149 -16.45 23.97 -4.93
N GLY A 150 -16.07 23.47 -3.75
CA GLY A 150 -15.06 24.09 -2.88
C GLY A 150 -13.67 23.45 -2.97
N VAL A 151 -13.54 22.34 -3.70
CA VAL A 151 -12.34 21.51 -3.69
C VAL A 151 -11.12 22.20 -4.31
N ASN A 152 -11.33 23.00 -5.33
CA ASN A 152 -10.29 23.74 -6.06
C ASN A 152 -10.31 25.26 -5.79
N ASP A 153 -11.04 25.73 -4.78
CA ASP A 153 -11.14 27.14 -4.41
C ASP A 153 -9.89 27.62 -3.62
N THR A 154 -9.90 28.91 -3.22
CA THR A 154 -8.87 29.58 -2.40
C THR A 154 -8.89 29.16 -0.93
N THR A 155 -9.40 27.99 -0.65
CA THR A 155 -9.56 27.40 0.67
C THR A 155 -8.43 26.42 0.99
N ILE A 156 -8.35 25.97 2.24
CA ILE A 156 -7.34 24.99 2.62
C ILE A 156 -7.59 23.67 1.88
N GLN A 157 -6.54 23.15 1.26
CA GLN A 157 -6.52 21.85 0.60
C GLN A 157 -5.56 20.93 1.37
N ARG A 158 -5.91 19.64 1.47
CA ARG A 158 -5.02 18.64 2.08
C ARG A 158 -5.03 17.33 1.31
N GLN A 159 -3.85 16.73 1.25
CA GLN A 159 -3.68 15.32 0.91
C GLN A 159 -3.43 14.56 2.21
N GLY A 160 -4.13 13.46 2.43
CA GLY A 160 -3.94 12.61 3.60
C GLY A 160 -4.64 13.09 4.87
N GLY A 161 -5.54 14.07 4.82
CA GLY A 161 -6.26 14.55 6.01
C GLY A 161 -7.48 15.40 5.68
N ASN A 162 -8.36 15.60 6.67
CA ASN A 162 -9.50 16.50 6.55
C ASN A 162 -9.10 17.98 6.82
N GLN A 163 -10.06 18.89 6.78
CA GLN A 163 -9.86 20.33 6.94
C GLN A 163 -9.19 20.76 8.26
N THR A 164 -9.28 19.95 9.29
CA THR A 164 -8.64 20.22 10.59
C THR A 164 -7.29 19.49 10.75
N GLY A 165 -6.89 18.68 9.76
CA GLY A 165 -5.73 17.78 9.83
C GLY A 165 -6.00 16.50 10.61
N GLY A 166 -7.28 16.18 10.90
CA GLY A 166 -7.70 14.92 11.47
C GLY A 166 -8.20 13.93 10.41
N GLN A 167 -8.71 12.77 10.84
CA GLN A 167 -9.21 11.69 9.97
C GLN A 167 -8.21 11.38 8.85
N THR A 168 -6.95 11.30 9.24
CA THR A 168 -5.83 11.19 8.31
C THR A 168 -5.81 9.83 7.63
N PHE A 169 -5.24 9.81 6.45
CA PHE A 169 -4.98 8.61 5.68
C PHE A 169 -3.84 7.80 6.31
N ASP A 170 -3.88 6.48 6.11
CA ASP A 170 -2.83 5.56 6.51
C ASP A 170 -2.45 4.70 5.31
N GLY A 171 -1.29 4.96 4.73
CA GLY A 171 -0.85 4.28 3.51
C GLY A 171 0.00 5.16 2.59
N TYR A 172 0.05 4.78 1.35
CA TYR A 172 0.92 5.37 0.34
C TYR A 172 0.11 6.07 -0.75
N MET A 173 0.60 7.21 -1.20
CA MET A 173 0.07 7.94 -2.36
C MET A 173 1.17 8.15 -3.39
N ALA A 174 0.85 7.95 -4.64
CA ALA A 174 1.75 8.16 -5.76
C ALA A 174 1.02 8.84 -6.93
N TYR A 175 1.73 9.63 -7.72
CA TYR A 175 1.21 10.32 -8.90
C TYR A 175 -0.18 10.94 -8.65
N THR A 176 -0.25 11.75 -7.59
CA THR A 176 -1.48 12.50 -7.28
C THR A 176 -1.56 13.79 -8.07
N ALA A 177 -2.73 14.11 -8.58
CA ALA A 177 -2.94 15.29 -9.43
C ALA A 177 -4.31 15.93 -9.19
N MET A 178 -4.38 17.25 -9.35
CA MET A 178 -5.62 18.03 -9.46
C MET A 178 -5.54 18.88 -10.72
N CYS A 179 -6.51 18.73 -11.61
CA CYS A 179 -6.64 19.51 -12.84
C CYS A 179 -7.82 20.46 -12.70
N ASP A 180 -7.54 21.70 -12.30
CA ASP A 180 -8.51 22.76 -12.08
C ASP A 180 -9.06 23.28 -13.43
N GLY A 181 -10.37 23.28 -13.58
CA GLY A 181 -11.04 23.72 -14.82
C GLY A 181 -10.98 22.69 -15.96
N GLN A 182 -10.64 21.42 -15.68
CA GLN A 182 -10.48 20.39 -16.70
C GLN A 182 -11.37 19.19 -16.45
N SER A 183 -11.94 18.64 -17.55
CA SER A 183 -12.79 17.45 -17.56
C SER A 183 -12.04 16.27 -18.17
N TYR A 184 -11.20 15.62 -17.38
CA TYR A 184 -10.45 14.45 -17.78
C TYR A 184 -11.14 13.13 -17.35
N SER A 185 -10.69 12.04 -17.92
CA SER A 185 -11.09 10.68 -17.60
C SER A 185 -9.88 9.88 -17.07
N ALA A 186 -10.09 8.64 -16.66
CA ALA A 186 -8.99 7.80 -16.23
C ALA A 186 -7.92 7.59 -17.32
N SER A 187 -8.32 7.54 -18.61
CA SER A 187 -7.42 7.34 -19.73
C SER A 187 -6.48 8.53 -20.01
N ASP A 188 -6.66 9.66 -19.35
CA ASP A 188 -5.71 10.79 -19.41
C ASP A 188 -4.51 10.56 -18.49
N PHE A 189 -4.67 9.74 -17.42
CA PHE A 189 -3.65 9.47 -16.40
C PHE A 189 -3.08 8.06 -16.46
N GLY A 190 -3.78 7.11 -17.07
CA GLY A 190 -3.38 5.72 -17.16
C GLY A 190 -3.88 5.08 -18.46
N GLU A 191 -3.49 3.83 -18.65
CA GLU A 191 -3.88 3.03 -19.80
C GLU A 191 -3.83 1.54 -19.44
N PHE A 192 -4.53 0.71 -20.17
CA PHE A 192 -4.35 -0.73 -20.08
C PHE A 192 -3.05 -1.11 -20.80
N ASP A 193 -2.35 -2.07 -20.22
CA ASP A 193 -1.19 -2.67 -20.85
C ASP A 193 -1.54 -3.31 -22.21
N GLU A 194 -0.54 -3.73 -22.97
CA GLU A 194 -0.73 -4.34 -24.30
C GLU A 194 -1.62 -5.60 -24.26
N THR A 195 -1.71 -6.26 -23.13
CA THR A 195 -2.59 -7.44 -22.94
C THR A 195 -4.04 -7.03 -22.66
N GLY A 196 -4.30 -5.78 -22.31
CA GLY A 196 -5.61 -5.28 -21.88
C GLY A 196 -6.05 -5.79 -20.50
N LEU A 197 -5.14 -6.40 -19.74
CA LEU A 197 -5.45 -7.01 -18.44
C LEU A 197 -5.08 -6.15 -17.26
N TYR A 198 -3.99 -5.37 -17.39
CA TYR A 198 -3.47 -4.58 -16.28
C TYR A 198 -3.58 -3.09 -16.58
N TRP A 199 -4.15 -2.36 -15.62
CA TRP A 199 -4.18 -0.90 -15.67
C TRP A 199 -2.86 -0.35 -15.11
N THR A 200 -2.20 0.51 -15.91
CA THR A 200 -0.89 1.10 -15.59
C THR A 200 -0.95 2.62 -15.66
N SER A 201 0.02 3.30 -15.05
CA SER A 201 0.15 4.74 -15.17
C SER A 201 0.66 5.13 -16.55
N LYS A 202 0.27 6.29 -17.04
CA LYS A 202 1.04 7.01 -18.06
C LYS A 202 2.33 7.55 -17.46
N SER A 203 3.31 7.85 -18.29
CA SER A 203 4.57 8.45 -17.85
C SER A 203 4.32 9.82 -17.17
N SER A 204 5.18 10.17 -16.21
CA SER A 204 5.13 11.49 -15.58
C SER A 204 5.15 12.62 -16.60
N THR A 205 5.95 12.50 -17.67
CA THR A 205 5.99 13.46 -18.76
C THR A 205 4.65 13.61 -19.49
N ALA A 206 3.93 12.50 -19.72
CA ALA A 206 2.61 12.55 -20.37
C ALA A 206 1.57 13.21 -19.46
N ILE A 207 1.62 12.96 -18.15
CA ILE A 207 0.73 13.59 -17.18
C ILE A 207 1.09 15.08 -17.02
N GLN A 208 2.38 15.44 -16.95
CA GLN A 208 2.83 16.84 -16.87
C GLN A 208 2.40 17.68 -18.07
N ALA A 209 2.18 17.06 -19.23
CA ALA A 209 1.69 17.75 -20.43
C ALA A 209 0.19 18.10 -20.36
N LEU A 210 -0.55 17.64 -19.37
CA LEU A 210 -1.94 18.00 -19.14
C LEU A 210 -2.07 19.46 -18.70
N THR A 211 -3.25 20.04 -18.86
CA THR A 211 -3.56 21.38 -18.35
C THR A 211 -4.02 21.27 -16.90
N PHE A 212 -3.34 21.96 -15.99
CA PHE A 212 -3.65 21.91 -14.55
C PHE A 212 -4.52 23.09 -14.08
N GLY A 213 -4.64 24.17 -14.87
CA GLY A 213 -5.35 25.38 -14.48
C GLY A 213 -4.64 26.12 -13.33
N ASN A 214 -5.30 27.12 -12.73
CA ASN A 214 -4.64 28.01 -11.75
C ASN A 214 -4.28 27.31 -10.43
N ASN A 215 -5.21 26.52 -9.90
CA ASN A 215 -5.09 25.87 -8.60
C ASN A 215 -4.74 24.38 -8.69
N GLY A 216 -4.54 23.87 -9.91
CA GLY A 216 -4.14 22.49 -10.13
C GLY A 216 -2.66 22.25 -9.84
N TRP A 217 -2.30 21.00 -9.65
CA TRP A 217 -0.97 20.52 -9.28
C TRP A 217 -0.79 19.06 -9.68
N PHE A 218 0.46 18.61 -9.72
CA PHE A 218 0.85 17.21 -9.91
C PHE A 218 2.03 16.89 -8.99
N SER A 219 1.92 15.87 -8.17
CA SER A 219 2.98 15.40 -7.27
C SER A 219 3.42 14.00 -7.69
N THR A 220 4.64 13.88 -8.21
CA THR A 220 5.27 12.59 -8.53
C THR A 220 5.82 11.92 -7.27
N PHE A 221 6.22 12.73 -6.28
CA PHE A 221 6.98 12.32 -5.08
C PHE A 221 8.39 11.79 -5.39
N ASP A 222 8.96 12.11 -6.54
CA ASP A 222 10.29 11.59 -6.93
C ASP A 222 11.41 12.11 -6.04
N SER A 223 11.37 13.39 -5.68
CA SER A 223 12.44 14.05 -4.93
C SER A 223 11.98 14.73 -3.64
N SER A 224 10.71 15.06 -3.51
CA SER A 224 10.14 15.76 -2.35
C SER A 224 8.66 15.47 -2.20
N VAL A 225 8.19 15.34 -0.96
CA VAL A 225 6.75 15.23 -0.65
C VAL A 225 6.00 16.53 -0.90
N THR A 226 6.70 17.66 -0.92
CA THR A 226 6.10 18.99 -1.04
C THR A 226 6.12 19.55 -2.46
N ALA A 227 6.77 18.87 -3.40
CA ALA A 227 6.90 19.37 -4.77
C ALA A 227 5.56 19.35 -5.52
N ASP A 228 5.37 20.36 -6.35
CA ASP A 228 4.44 20.36 -7.46
C ASP A 228 5.25 20.24 -8.76
N ASP A 229 5.12 19.12 -9.42
CA ASP A 229 5.85 18.80 -10.66
C ASP A 229 5.11 19.26 -11.92
N SER A 230 3.94 19.91 -11.76
CA SER A 230 3.27 20.63 -12.83
C SER A 230 3.98 21.97 -13.13
N ALA A 231 3.59 22.66 -14.19
CA ALA A 231 4.14 23.98 -14.50
C ALA A 231 3.69 25.09 -13.52
N ASN A 232 2.77 24.81 -12.60
CA ASN A 232 2.14 25.84 -11.74
C ASN A 232 2.96 26.20 -10.51
N SER A 233 3.84 25.30 -10.04
CA SER A 233 4.60 25.46 -8.78
C SER A 233 3.71 25.64 -7.53
N ASN A 234 2.57 24.97 -7.51
CA ASN A 234 1.60 24.96 -6.40
C ASN A 234 2.03 23.99 -5.29
N THR A 235 3.15 24.30 -4.62
CA THR A 235 3.80 23.44 -3.63
C THR A 235 2.96 23.20 -2.38
N TRP A 236 3.31 22.15 -1.65
CA TRP A 236 2.68 21.72 -0.41
C TRP A 236 3.51 22.13 0.81
N THR A 237 2.86 22.20 1.96
CA THR A 237 3.49 22.25 3.27
C THR A 237 3.35 20.88 3.91
N ASP A 238 4.45 20.29 4.34
CA ASP A 238 4.48 19.04 5.07
C ASP A 238 4.03 19.26 6.52
N VAL A 239 3.09 18.45 6.99
CA VAL A 239 2.57 18.47 8.35
C VAL A 239 2.86 17.12 9.01
N ASN A 240 3.64 17.15 10.08
CA ASN A 240 4.02 15.99 10.90
C ASN A 240 4.88 14.93 10.17
N THR A 241 5.61 15.33 9.13
CA THR A 241 6.70 14.56 8.51
C THR A 241 6.22 13.36 7.67
N VAL A 242 5.48 13.67 6.61
CA VAL A 242 5.23 12.73 5.51
C VAL A 242 6.56 12.31 4.87
N THR A 243 6.76 11.03 4.64
CA THR A 243 8.05 10.52 4.15
C THR A 243 7.97 9.99 2.73
N LEU A 244 9.05 10.19 1.96
CA LEU A 244 9.20 9.53 0.66
C LEU A 244 9.41 8.04 0.85
N SER A 245 8.78 7.24 0.00
CA SER A 245 8.92 5.79 -0.03
C SER A 245 9.04 5.31 -1.47
N PRO A 246 9.89 4.31 -1.77
CA PRO A 246 9.82 3.63 -3.06
C PRO A 246 8.44 3.00 -3.25
N THR A 247 7.90 3.06 -4.47
CA THR A 247 6.67 2.35 -4.85
C THR A 247 6.93 0.91 -5.22
N ASN A 248 8.19 0.54 -5.46
CA ASN A 248 8.55 -0.86 -5.64
C ASN A 248 8.00 -1.61 -4.43
N SER A 249 6.84 -2.19 -4.65
CA SER A 249 6.07 -2.85 -3.62
C SER A 249 6.88 -4.02 -3.09
N GLY A 250 7.78 -3.71 -2.17
CA GLY A 250 8.41 -4.69 -1.31
C GLY A 250 7.35 -5.42 -0.51
N CYS A 251 7.72 -6.54 0.06
CA CYS A 251 6.83 -7.29 0.92
C CYS A 251 6.51 -6.47 2.17
N LEU A 252 5.26 -6.08 2.35
CA LEU A 252 4.75 -5.46 3.57
C LEU A 252 4.13 -6.53 4.48
N LEU A 253 3.97 -6.25 5.76
CA LEU A 253 3.14 -7.09 6.63
C LEU A 253 1.66 -6.88 6.25
N SER A 254 0.94 -7.96 6.02
CA SER A 254 -0.45 -7.88 5.58
C SER A 254 -1.41 -7.80 6.78
N PRO A 255 -2.27 -6.79 6.87
CA PRO A 255 -3.26 -6.70 7.96
C PRO A 255 -4.37 -7.76 7.87
N ILE A 256 -4.47 -8.47 6.74
CA ILE A 256 -5.45 -9.54 6.52
C ILE A 256 -4.84 -10.94 6.55
N ASN A 257 -3.52 -11.08 6.37
CA ASN A 257 -2.81 -12.34 6.50
C ASN A 257 -2.28 -12.48 7.94
N ILE A 258 -3.19 -12.75 8.86
CA ILE A 258 -2.96 -12.75 10.30
C ILE A 258 -2.62 -14.14 10.82
N LEU A 259 -1.82 -14.19 11.89
CA LEU A 259 -1.55 -15.43 12.61
C LEU A 259 -2.77 -15.87 13.44
N PRO A 260 -2.88 -17.15 13.84
CA PRO A 260 -4.10 -17.72 14.43
C PRO A 260 -4.66 -17.00 15.66
N LEU A 261 -3.87 -16.31 16.47
CA LEU A 261 -4.38 -15.55 17.64
C LEU A 261 -4.71 -14.08 17.35
N GLY A 262 -4.51 -13.64 16.14
CA GLY A 262 -4.89 -12.31 15.69
C GLY A 262 -3.73 -11.47 15.17
N SER A 263 -4.08 -10.31 14.65
CA SER A 263 -3.16 -9.33 14.09
C SER A 263 -2.38 -8.61 15.18
N ALA A 264 -1.09 -8.41 14.97
CA ALA A 264 -0.33 -7.37 15.65
C ALA A 264 -0.87 -5.98 15.24
N THR A 265 -0.56 -4.96 16.02
CA THR A 265 -0.74 -3.58 15.58
C THR A 265 0.35 -3.25 14.58
N LEU A 266 -0.05 -2.90 13.35
CA LEU A 266 0.85 -2.52 12.29
C LEU A 266 1.00 -1.00 12.25
N SER A 267 2.18 -0.52 11.86
CA SER A 267 2.50 0.90 11.69
C SER A 267 3.64 1.08 10.67
N GLN A 268 4.03 2.31 10.39
CA GLN A 268 5.07 2.64 9.40
C GLN A 268 4.77 2.02 8.03
N GLY A 269 3.53 2.19 7.54
CA GLY A 269 3.11 1.62 6.27
C GLY A 269 3.13 0.10 6.24
N ASN A 270 2.83 -0.54 7.37
CA ASN A 270 2.87 -1.99 7.56
C ASN A 270 4.28 -2.62 7.52
N LEU A 271 5.30 -1.82 7.80
CA LEU A 271 6.67 -2.30 7.98
C LEU A 271 7.00 -2.62 9.45
N ASN A 272 6.21 -2.16 10.41
CA ASN A 272 6.40 -2.42 11.83
C ASN A 272 5.24 -3.23 12.40
N ALA A 273 5.54 -4.21 13.25
CA ALA A 273 4.56 -4.97 14.02
C ALA A 273 4.85 -4.90 15.51
N ILE A 274 3.81 -4.68 16.31
CA ILE A 274 3.83 -4.72 17.77
C ILE A 274 2.65 -5.54 18.29
N GLY A 275 2.90 -6.54 19.11
CA GLY A 275 1.88 -7.44 19.65
C GLY A 275 1.88 -7.51 21.17
N THR A 276 0.72 -7.82 21.75
CA THR A 276 0.55 -7.93 23.21
C THR A 276 0.36 -9.35 23.72
N SER A 277 0.10 -10.33 22.83
CA SER A 277 -0.17 -11.72 23.21
C SER A 277 0.09 -12.66 22.03
N PHE A 278 1.33 -12.76 21.58
CA PHE A 278 1.71 -13.54 20.39
C PHE A 278 0.83 -13.28 19.16
N LYS A 279 0.47 -12.06 18.97
CA LYS A 279 -0.20 -11.62 17.76
C LYS A 279 0.83 -11.34 16.68
N GLY A 280 0.47 -11.59 15.45
CA GLY A 280 1.39 -11.35 14.36
C GLY A 280 0.76 -11.36 12.99
N ASN A 281 1.57 -11.03 12.01
CA ASN A 281 1.18 -10.94 10.63
C ASN A 281 2.24 -11.59 9.74
N GLN A 282 1.78 -12.13 8.63
CA GLN A 282 2.61 -12.58 7.52
C GLN A 282 2.75 -11.47 6.48
N GLY A 283 3.72 -11.64 5.59
CA GLY A 283 3.92 -10.73 4.48
C GLY A 283 2.81 -10.76 3.44
N SER A 284 2.80 -9.72 2.64
CA SER A 284 1.86 -9.53 1.52
C SER A 284 2.30 -10.26 0.26
N LEU A 285 3.58 -10.57 0.14
CA LEU A 285 4.19 -11.24 -1.00
C LEU A 285 4.91 -12.51 -0.56
N TYR A 286 5.02 -13.46 -1.49
CA TYR A 286 5.80 -14.68 -1.34
C TYR A 286 6.94 -14.69 -2.36
N SER A 287 8.12 -15.21 -1.96
CA SER A 287 9.15 -15.53 -2.94
C SER A 287 8.62 -16.58 -3.91
N PRO A 288 9.02 -16.57 -5.18
CA PRO A 288 8.87 -17.72 -6.05
C PRO A 288 9.56 -18.97 -5.48
N ALA A 289 9.11 -20.13 -5.87
CA ALA A 289 9.76 -21.41 -5.59
C ALA A 289 11.00 -21.55 -6.50
N GLY A 290 12.10 -20.95 -6.12
CA GLY A 290 13.37 -20.91 -6.84
C GLY A 290 14.05 -19.55 -6.77
N GLY A 291 15.37 -19.54 -7.05
CA GLY A 291 16.20 -18.34 -7.02
C GLY A 291 16.70 -17.95 -5.62
N LYS A 292 17.43 -16.82 -5.59
CA LYS A 292 18.10 -16.31 -4.40
C LYS A 292 17.39 -15.08 -3.87
N TRP A 293 17.00 -15.10 -2.60
CA TRP A 293 16.18 -14.08 -1.98
C TRP A 293 16.76 -13.55 -0.69
N GLY A 294 16.52 -12.27 -0.42
CA GLY A 294 16.98 -11.60 0.81
C GLY A 294 15.90 -10.76 1.46
N ILE A 295 15.91 -10.74 2.80
CA ILE A 295 15.03 -9.92 3.63
C ILE A 295 15.70 -9.58 4.94
N LYS A 296 15.36 -8.43 5.52
CA LYS A 296 15.93 -7.99 6.78
C LYS A 296 14.86 -7.67 7.81
N PHE A 297 15.15 -7.96 9.06
CA PHE A 297 14.35 -7.62 10.22
C PHE A 297 15.17 -6.80 11.20
N THR A 298 14.60 -5.72 11.74
CA THR A 298 15.26 -4.86 12.74
C THR A 298 14.42 -4.79 14.01
N SER A 299 14.99 -5.18 15.13
CA SER A 299 14.30 -5.12 16.42
C SER A 299 14.28 -3.71 16.99
N ASN A 300 13.12 -3.29 17.47
CA ASN A 300 12.96 -2.04 18.21
C ASN A 300 12.94 -2.28 19.75
N THR A 301 13.00 -3.55 20.17
CA THR A 301 12.86 -3.94 21.57
C THR A 301 13.94 -4.93 21.94
N THR A 302 14.50 -4.81 23.14
CA THR A 302 15.34 -5.86 23.73
C THR A 302 14.44 -6.96 24.30
N CYS A 303 14.58 -8.18 23.77
CA CYS A 303 13.82 -9.33 24.21
C CYS A 303 14.39 -9.88 25.53
N ALA A 304 13.60 -9.85 26.58
CA ALA A 304 14.04 -10.28 27.91
C ALA A 304 13.34 -11.55 28.43
N GLY A 305 12.24 -11.96 27.79
CA GLY A 305 11.40 -13.08 28.21
C GLY A 305 11.22 -14.13 27.12
N SER A 306 10.80 -15.32 27.52
CA SER A 306 10.59 -16.47 26.62
C SER A 306 9.49 -16.27 25.56
N THR A 307 8.90 -15.08 25.50
CA THR A 307 7.66 -14.86 24.75
C THR A 307 7.63 -13.57 23.93
N ASP A 308 8.79 -12.90 23.70
CA ASP A 308 8.72 -11.53 23.16
C ASP A 308 8.57 -11.48 21.62
N LEU A 309 9.43 -12.15 20.88
CA LEU A 309 9.47 -12.12 19.42
C LEU A 309 9.76 -13.49 18.83
N SER A 310 9.09 -13.83 17.74
CA SER A 310 9.52 -14.83 16.76
C SER A 310 9.35 -14.23 15.37
N PHE A 311 10.39 -14.26 14.55
CA PHE A 311 10.40 -13.62 13.24
C PHE A 311 11.26 -14.40 12.25
N GLY A 312 10.90 -14.31 11.00
CA GLY A 312 11.60 -14.98 9.92
C GLY A 312 10.69 -15.26 8.73
N LEU A 313 10.81 -16.44 8.17
CA LEU A 313 10.15 -16.87 6.95
C LEU A 313 9.26 -18.09 7.20
N ALA A 314 8.03 -18.05 6.72
CA ALA A 314 7.09 -19.16 6.71
C ALA A 314 6.80 -19.56 5.27
N SER A 315 6.73 -20.86 5.00
CA SER A 315 6.31 -21.36 3.68
C SER A 315 4.82 -21.06 3.44
N ALA A 316 4.46 -20.84 2.18
CA ALA A 316 3.07 -20.79 1.74
C ALA A 316 2.29 -22.09 2.08
N ASN A 317 3.01 -23.19 2.27
CA ASN A 317 2.46 -24.48 2.65
C ASN A 317 2.43 -24.74 4.15
N THR A 318 2.87 -23.78 4.99
CA THR A 318 2.80 -23.89 6.46
C THR A 318 1.35 -24.06 6.89
N LYS A 319 1.04 -25.22 7.49
CA LYS A 319 -0.32 -25.57 7.94
C LYS A 319 -0.47 -25.53 9.46
N VAL A 320 0.63 -25.64 10.17
CA VAL A 320 0.65 -25.76 11.63
C VAL A 320 1.51 -24.66 12.23
N TRP A 321 0.93 -23.95 13.19
CA TRP A 321 1.60 -22.98 14.03
C TRP A 321 1.57 -23.49 15.46
N ASN A 322 2.70 -23.42 16.16
CA ASN A 322 2.73 -23.83 17.57
C ASN A 322 2.08 -22.77 18.48
N SER A 323 2.05 -23.05 19.78
CA SER A 323 1.48 -22.13 20.78
C SER A 323 2.23 -20.80 20.92
N SER A 324 3.44 -20.71 20.37
CA SER A 324 4.25 -19.48 20.26
C SER A 324 4.18 -18.87 18.88
N TYR A 325 3.28 -19.35 18.03
CA TYR A 325 3.05 -18.85 16.64
C TYR A 325 4.30 -18.86 15.77
N GLU A 326 5.05 -19.92 15.89
CA GLU A 326 6.17 -20.24 15.02
C GLU A 326 5.71 -21.27 13.99
N PRO A 327 6.23 -21.21 12.73
CA PRO A 327 5.95 -22.24 11.74
C PRO A 327 6.43 -23.60 12.25
N TRP A 328 5.49 -24.54 12.49
CA TRP A 328 5.81 -25.84 13.08
C TRP A 328 6.23 -26.88 12.06
N ASP A 329 6.02 -26.64 10.78
CA ASP A 329 6.33 -27.59 9.71
C ASP A 329 7.43 -27.08 8.76
N ILE A 330 7.20 -26.04 7.98
CA ILE A 330 8.15 -25.52 7.00
C ILE A 330 8.38 -24.03 7.25
N GLY A 331 9.57 -23.70 7.75
CA GLY A 331 9.95 -22.32 8.01
C GLY A 331 11.36 -22.17 8.52
N MET A 332 11.85 -20.95 8.52
CA MET A 332 13.17 -20.58 9.05
C MET A 332 13.00 -19.27 9.84
N TYR A 333 13.31 -19.31 11.13
CA TYR A 333 13.03 -18.19 12.01
C TYR A 333 13.96 -18.11 13.22
N ILE A 334 13.92 -16.95 13.88
CA ILE A 334 14.69 -16.67 15.10
C ILE A 334 13.72 -16.43 16.27
N ARG A 335 14.05 -17.01 17.42
CA ARG A 335 13.43 -16.70 18.71
C ARG A 335 14.14 -15.54 19.38
N GLY A 336 13.42 -14.46 19.64
CA GLY A 336 14.01 -13.25 20.17
C GLY A 336 14.64 -13.38 21.55
N TYR A 337 14.07 -14.24 22.43
CA TYR A 337 14.50 -14.37 23.82
C TYR A 337 15.83 -15.12 24.01
N ASN A 338 16.32 -15.86 23.02
CA ASN A 338 17.56 -16.62 23.14
C ASN A 338 18.38 -16.65 21.84
N GLY A 339 17.93 -15.95 20.80
CA GLY A 339 18.59 -15.89 19.49
C GLY A 339 18.63 -17.21 18.72
N ALA A 340 17.94 -18.24 19.19
CA ALA A 340 17.97 -19.55 18.54
C ALA A 340 17.41 -19.48 17.13
N VAL A 341 18.15 -20.08 16.18
CA VAL A 341 17.69 -20.26 14.79
C VAL A 341 17.04 -21.62 14.65
N ILE A 342 15.85 -21.64 14.12
CA ILE A 342 15.05 -22.84 13.88
C ILE A 342 14.79 -22.97 12.39
N ILE A 343 15.03 -24.14 11.82
CA ILE A 343 14.70 -24.50 10.45
C ILE A 343 13.91 -25.80 10.45
N ASN A 344 12.71 -25.80 9.88
CA ASN A 344 11.82 -26.95 9.80
C ASN A 344 11.70 -27.70 11.14
N THR A 345 11.36 -26.99 12.22
CA THR A 345 11.24 -27.48 13.60
C THR A 345 12.56 -27.81 14.32
N THR A 346 13.68 -27.85 13.65
CA THR A 346 14.98 -28.20 14.24
C THR A 346 15.71 -26.93 14.67
N THR A 347 16.17 -26.87 15.92
CA THR A 347 17.09 -25.83 16.38
C THR A 347 18.48 -26.12 15.80
N VAL A 348 18.91 -25.27 14.85
CA VAL A 348 20.18 -25.44 14.15
C VAL A 348 21.29 -24.55 14.72
N HIS A 349 20.93 -23.52 15.47
CA HIS A 349 21.86 -22.64 16.17
C HIS A 349 21.23 -22.16 17.47
N ALA A 350 21.95 -22.23 18.56
CA ALA A 350 21.46 -21.91 19.91
C ALA A 350 22.50 -21.09 20.71
N PRO A 351 22.67 -19.80 20.40
CA PRO A 351 23.72 -18.97 21.00
C PRO A 351 23.43 -18.56 22.44
N SER A 352 22.19 -18.67 22.91
CA SER A 352 21.71 -18.14 24.20
C SER A 352 21.90 -16.62 24.35
N ASP A 353 21.72 -15.90 23.25
CA ASP A 353 21.90 -14.47 23.13
C ASP A 353 20.56 -13.81 22.78
N ASN A 354 20.04 -12.98 23.66
CA ASN A 354 18.79 -12.28 23.43
C ASN A 354 18.93 -11.28 22.28
N VAL A 355 17.87 -11.16 21.47
CA VAL A 355 17.77 -10.08 20.48
C VAL A 355 17.65 -8.75 21.23
N ALA A 356 18.57 -7.84 20.98
CA ALA A 356 18.58 -6.51 21.56
C ALA A 356 17.83 -5.49 20.67
N ALA A 357 17.40 -4.38 21.28
CA ALA A 357 16.95 -3.24 20.49
C ALA A 357 18.04 -2.78 19.53
N THR A 358 17.67 -2.46 18.31
CA THR A 358 18.58 -2.10 17.19
C THR A 358 19.33 -3.26 16.54
N ASP A 359 19.28 -4.48 17.09
CA ASP A 359 19.79 -5.63 16.35
C ASP A 359 19.01 -5.81 15.05
N TYR A 360 19.72 -6.05 13.96
CA TYR A 360 19.10 -6.47 12.72
C TYR A 360 19.60 -7.83 12.27
N PHE A 361 18.71 -8.57 11.62
CA PHE A 361 18.96 -9.88 11.06
C PHE A 361 18.62 -9.87 9.58
N GLU A 362 19.56 -10.28 8.76
CA GLU A 362 19.38 -10.45 7.34
C GLU A 362 19.34 -11.94 7.01
N PHE A 363 18.27 -12.36 6.36
CA PHE A 363 18.08 -13.71 5.85
C PHE A 363 18.38 -13.70 4.35
N LEU A 364 19.35 -14.48 3.94
CA LEU A 364 19.74 -14.71 2.55
C LEU A 364 19.55 -16.19 2.28
N TRP A 365 18.62 -16.58 1.42
CA TRP A 365 18.34 -17.99 1.16
C TRP A 365 18.27 -18.29 -0.33
N ASP A 366 18.75 -19.47 -0.69
CA ASP A 366 18.79 -20.03 -2.04
C ASP A 366 17.76 -21.15 -2.13
N GLU A 367 16.69 -20.91 -2.88
CA GLU A 367 15.63 -21.89 -3.09
C GLU A 367 16.02 -23.05 -4.00
N ASP A 368 17.04 -22.85 -4.84
CA ASP A 368 17.48 -23.87 -5.79
C ASP A 368 18.37 -24.92 -5.10
N ASP A 369 19.27 -24.48 -4.21
CA ASP A 369 20.22 -25.34 -3.51
C ASP A 369 19.79 -25.67 -2.07
N GLY A 370 18.82 -24.97 -1.51
CA GLY A 370 18.38 -25.12 -0.12
C GLY A 370 19.34 -24.52 0.89
N ASP A 371 20.19 -23.57 0.47
CA ASP A 371 21.17 -22.93 1.32
C ASP A 371 20.58 -21.71 2.02
N ILE A 372 21.08 -21.38 3.22
CA ILE A 372 20.74 -20.16 3.94
C ILE A 372 21.96 -19.56 4.62
N THR A 373 22.05 -18.24 4.59
CA THR A 373 22.94 -17.44 5.43
C THR A 373 22.11 -16.42 6.20
N ILE A 374 22.30 -16.38 7.53
CA ILE A 374 21.71 -15.35 8.38
C ILE A 374 22.85 -14.50 8.94
N LEU A 375 22.75 -13.19 8.75
CA LEU A 375 23.68 -12.22 9.32
C LEU A 375 22.99 -11.52 10.49
N LYS A 376 23.72 -11.31 11.61
CA LYS A 376 23.32 -10.42 12.69
C LYS A 376 24.24 -9.20 12.66
N ASN A 377 23.69 -8.01 12.51
CA ASN A 377 24.43 -6.76 12.48
C ASN A 377 25.58 -6.77 11.42
N GLY A 378 25.31 -7.40 10.27
CA GLY A 378 26.28 -7.55 9.16
C GLY A 378 27.34 -8.62 9.36
N SER A 379 27.34 -9.36 10.48
CA SER A 379 28.28 -10.45 10.74
C SER A 379 27.59 -11.80 10.62
N ALA A 380 28.31 -12.82 10.18
CA ALA A 380 27.77 -14.17 10.05
C ALA A 380 27.24 -14.67 11.44
N TYR A 381 25.97 -15.05 11.42
CA TYR A 381 25.27 -15.57 12.60
C TYR A 381 24.99 -17.07 12.47
N TYR A 382 24.51 -17.48 11.30
CA TYR A 382 24.30 -18.88 10.95
C TYR A 382 24.45 -19.06 9.44
N SER A 383 25.01 -20.21 9.04
CA SER A 383 24.99 -20.66 7.65
C SER A 383 24.76 -22.17 7.59
N GLY A 384 23.94 -22.61 6.68
CA GLY A 384 23.62 -24.02 6.46
C GLY A 384 23.39 -24.31 5.00
N SER A 385 23.94 -25.44 4.52
CA SER A 385 23.74 -25.89 3.12
C SER A 385 22.74 -27.04 3.07
N SER A 386 21.83 -26.98 2.10
CA SER A 386 20.74 -27.95 1.88
C SER A 386 19.84 -28.16 3.13
N VAL A 387 19.63 -27.10 3.89
CA VAL A 387 18.80 -27.13 5.12
C VAL A 387 17.42 -26.52 4.92
N VAL A 388 17.26 -25.69 3.89
CA VAL A 388 15.98 -25.11 3.49
C VAL A 388 15.27 -26.07 2.56
N THR A 389 13.99 -26.29 2.77
CA THR A 389 13.17 -27.14 1.88
C THR A 389 13.01 -26.42 0.52
N THR A 390 13.59 -26.99 -0.53
CA THR A 390 13.53 -26.44 -1.90
C THR A 390 12.13 -26.56 -2.50
N GLY A 391 11.85 -25.73 -3.52
CA GLY A 391 10.57 -25.75 -4.23
C GLY A 391 9.40 -25.16 -3.40
N GLN A 392 9.71 -24.37 -2.37
CA GLN A 392 8.72 -23.66 -1.55
C GLN A 392 8.69 -22.18 -1.92
N SER A 393 7.59 -21.54 -1.60
CA SER A 393 7.46 -20.07 -1.61
C SER A 393 7.42 -19.59 -0.19
N PHE A 394 8.27 -18.63 0.15
CA PHE A 394 8.35 -18.09 1.50
C PHE A 394 7.84 -16.66 1.60
N THR A 395 7.23 -16.34 2.72
CA THR A 395 6.82 -15.00 3.10
C THR A 395 7.37 -14.65 4.48
N PRO A 396 7.75 -13.39 4.75
CA PRO A 396 8.13 -12.99 6.09
C PRO A 396 6.98 -13.12 7.06
N PHE A 397 7.29 -13.35 8.32
CA PHE A 397 6.33 -13.23 9.42
C PHE A 397 6.98 -12.59 10.64
N ILE A 398 6.18 -11.91 11.44
CA ILE A 398 6.53 -11.41 12.75
C ILE A 398 5.42 -11.81 13.72
N ALA A 399 5.76 -12.54 14.77
CA ALA A 399 4.91 -12.82 15.91
C ALA A 399 5.48 -12.12 17.14
N SER A 400 4.67 -11.36 17.84
CA SER A 400 5.09 -10.49 18.92
C SER A 400 4.19 -10.60 20.15
N SER A 401 4.78 -10.50 21.33
CA SER A 401 4.09 -10.39 22.61
C SER A 401 4.75 -9.35 23.51
N ASN A 402 4.15 -9.08 24.69
CA ASN A 402 4.69 -8.14 25.67
C ASN A 402 5.02 -6.75 25.12
N SER A 403 4.30 -6.31 24.09
CA SER A 403 4.57 -5.06 23.36
C SER A 403 5.95 -5.00 22.71
N ALA A 404 6.58 -6.14 22.45
CA ALA A 404 7.79 -6.18 21.64
C ALA A 404 7.49 -5.73 20.20
N SER A 405 8.42 -5.05 19.59
CA SER A 405 8.24 -4.42 18.28
C SER A 405 9.40 -4.74 17.35
N MET A 406 9.08 -5.00 16.09
CA MET A 406 10.04 -5.32 15.06
C MET A 406 9.65 -4.72 13.71
N ASN A 407 10.64 -4.22 12.99
CA ASN A 407 10.51 -3.75 11.62
C ASN A 407 10.86 -4.85 10.63
N LEU A 408 10.03 -4.98 9.59
CA LEU A 408 10.36 -5.68 8.37
C LEU A 408 11.04 -4.69 7.42
N ASN A 409 12.21 -5.04 6.92
CA ASN A 409 12.96 -4.27 5.94
C ASN A 409 12.96 -5.07 4.63
N SER A 410 12.23 -4.61 3.63
CA SER A 410 11.92 -5.41 2.44
C SER A 410 11.97 -4.64 1.13
N GLY A 411 12.58 -3.45 1.16
CA GLY A 411 12.75 -2.61 -0.03
C GLY A 411 12.09 -1.24 0.05
N PRO A 412 10.80 -1.06 0.49
CA PRO A 412 10.20 0.25 0.61
C PRO A 412 10.96 1.21 1.54
N ASP A 413 11.72 0.66 2.48
CA ASP A 413 12.62 1.38 3.38
C ASP A 413 14.05 1.56 2.84
N GLY A 414 14.28 1.24 1.55
CA GLY A 414 15.59 1.33 0.90
C GLY A 414 16.52 0.14 1.17
N TYR A 415 16.01 -0.97 1.71
CA TYR A 415 16.80 -2.18 1.89
C TYR A 415 17.21 -2.79 0.56
N SER A 416 18.49 -3.18 0.48
CA SER A 416 19.05 -4.09 -0.53
C SER A 416 19.84 -5.18 0.18
N PRO A 417 19.82 -6.43 -0.32
CA PRO A 417 20.63 -7.50 0.23
C PRO A 417 22.12 -7.14 0.25
N SER A 418 22.82 -7.58 1.30
CA SER A 418 24.26 -7.35 1.44
C SER A 418 25.09 -8.13 0.39
N ASP A 419 24.51 -9.19 -0.17
CA ASP A 419 25.05 -9.95 -1.28
C ASP A 419 24.22 -9.67 -2.55
N SER A 420 24.87 -9.19 -3.59
CA SER A 420 24.25 -8.76 -4.85
C SER A 420 23.62 -9.89 -5.67
N ASP A 421 23.94 -11.15 -5.36
CA ASP A 421 23.33 -12.31 -6.02
C ASP A 421 21.89 -12.54 -5.53
N TYR A 422 21.54 -11.98 -4.37
CA TYR A 422 20.21 -12.10 -3.78
C TYR A 422 19.31 -10.94 -4.15
N LYS A 423 18.03 -11.21 -4.31
CA LYS A 423 17.00 -10.24 -4.66
C LYS A 423 16.03 -10.02 -3.50
N ILE A 424 15.50 -8.82 -3.37
CA ILE A 424 14.40 -8.56 -2.43
C ILE A 424 13.09 -9.16 -2.95
N ILE A 425 12.19 -9.54 -2.03
CA ILE A 425 10.84 -9.96 -2.38
C ILE A 425 10.04 -8.70 -2.75
N ASN A 426 9.94 -8.40 -4.03
CA ASN A 426 9.11 -7.33 -4.57
C ASN A 426 8.45 -7.76 -5.88
N THR A 427 7.47 -7.00 -6.34
CA THR A 427 6.71 -7.33 -7.55
C THR A 427 7.59 -7.41 -8.80
N THR A 428 8.56 -6.52 -8.94
CA THR A 428 9.49 -6.50 -10.07
C THR A 428 10.36 -7.75 -10.11
N ASN A 429 10.99 -8.13 -9.00
CA ASN A 429 11.86 -9.29 -8.92
C ASN A 429 11.08 -10.60 -9.04
N ILE A 430 9.86 -10.66 -8.48
CA ILE A 430 8.96 -11.81 -8.63
C ILE A 430 8.56 -11.98 -10.10
N ALA A 431 8.18 -10.91 -10.78
CA ALA A 431 7.82 -10.95 -12.20
C ALA A 431 9.00 -11.35 -13.10
N ALA A 432 10.21 -10.86 -12.80
CA ALA A 432 11.42 -11.19 -13.55
C ALA A 432 11.85 -12.66 -13.41
N ASN A 433 11.49 -13.32 -12.29
CA ASN A 433 11.81 -14.73 -12.05
C ASN A 433 10.80 -15.70 -12.69
N THR A 434 9.66 -15.19 -13.13
CA THR A 434 8.66 -15.99 -13.86
C THR A 434 8.79 -15.71 -15.36
N THR A 435 9.43 -16.60 -16.12
CA THR A 435 9.24 -16.68 -17.58
C THR A 435 7.80 -17.13 -17.79
N ARG A 436 6.87 -16.18 -17.76
CA ARG A 436 5.46 -16.46 -18.07
C ARG A 436 5.35 -16.70 -19.55
N THR A 437 5.15 -17.95 -19.93
CA THR A 437 4.66 -18.29 -21.26
C THR A 437 3.13 -18.14 -21.27
N ALA A 438 2.53 -17.83 -22.41
CA ALA A 438 1.07 -17.74 -22.55
C ALA A 438 0.34 -19.03 -22.07
N ALA A 439 1.03 -20.15 -21.96
CA ALA A 439 0.54 -21.41 -21.40
C ALA A 439 0.43 -21.40 -19.86
N ASP A 440 1.11 -20.50 -19.17
CA ASP A 440 1.13 -20.47 -17.70
C ASP A 440 -0.04 -19.68 -17.11
N THR A 441 -0.66 -18.78 -17.87
CA THR A 441 -1.81 -17.99 -17.41
C THR A 441 -3.02 -18.86 -17.08
N THR A 442 -3.16 -20.02 -17.70
CA THR A 442 -4.24 -20.98 -17.40
C THR A 442 -4.00 -21.81 -16.14
N LYS A 443 -2.77 -21.85 -15.62
CA LYS A 443 -2.43 -22.62 -14.40
C LYS A 443 -2.58 -21.83 -13.10
N TYR A 444 -2.59 -20.49 -13.14
CA TYR A 444 -2.58 -19.65 -11.95
C TYR A 444 -3.91 -18.93 -11.66
N PHE A 445 -4.88 -19.01 -12.58
CA PHE A 445 -6.24 -18.56 -12.39
C PHE A 445 -7.21 -19.63 -12.85
N ASP A 446 -7.28 -20.73 -12.10
CA ASP A 446 -8.43 -21.61 -12.19
C ASP A 446 -9.54 -21.00 -11.34
N THR A 447 -10.54 -20.40 -11.98
CA THR A 447 -11.76 -19.99 -11.33
C THR A 447 -12.48 -21.28 -10.96
N ILE A 448 -12.28 -21.77 -9.74
CA ILE A 448 -13.14 -22.79 -9.17
C ILE A 448 -14.51 -22.13 -8.98
N LEU A 449 -15.38 -22.32 -9.96
CA LEU A 449 -16.80 -22.06 -9.80
C LEU A 449 -17.29 -23.00 -8.68
N TYR A 450 -17.48 -22.44 -7.49
CA TYR A 450 -18.14 -23.15 -6.41
C TYR A 450 -19.62 -23.26 -6.79
N GLU A 451 -20.03 -24.41 -7.30
CA GLU A 451 -21.43 -24.78 -7.35
C GLU A 451 -21.90 -24.99 -5.91
N GLY A 452 -22.58 -24.00 -5.37
CA GLY A 452 -23.28 -24.13 -4.10
C GLY A 452 -24.27 -25.27 -4.21
N ASN A 453 -24.12 -26.30 -3.41
CA ASN A 453 -24.99 -27.51 -3.40
C ASN A 453 -26.39 -27.27 -2.82
N GLY A 454 -26.92 -26.04 -2.84
CA GLY A 454 -28.32 -25.75 -2.53
C GLY A 454 -28.84 -26.26 -1.18
N GLY A 455 -27.97 -26.68 -0.26
CA GLY A 455 -28.35 -27.15 1.06
C GLY A 455 -28.67 -25.97 1.97
N GLY A 456 -29.93 -25.60 2.06
CA GLY A 456 -30.43 -24.69 3.06
C GLY A 456 -30.32 -25.28 4.46
N GLN A 457 -29.82 -24.49 5.39
CA GLN A 457 -30.32 -24.41 6.78
C GLN A 457 -30.37 -22.96 7.18
#